data_b53357b82c720d055e1a35eb4aeaa02a
#
_entry.id   b53357b82c720d055e1a35eb4aeaa02a
#
_cell.length_a   1.000
_cell.length_b   1.000
_cell.length_c   1.000
_cell.angle_alpha   90.00
_cell.angle_beta   90.00
_cell.angle_gamma   90.00
#
_symmetry.space_group_name_H-M   'P 1'
#
loop_
_entity.id
_entity.type
_entity.pdbx_description
1 polymer ?
#
loop_
_entity_poly.entity_id
_entity_poly.type
_entity_poly.pdbx_seq_one_letter_code
_entity_poly.pdbx_strand_id
1 'polypeptide(L)'
;MQSSTVQGVEQLLKEFLGEVPVGVSNRHVHLSKEHLAILFGEGAELTPKKMLSQTGQFAAEETVTIEGPKRSIANVRILGPVRGQTQVEISRTDAFALGIDAPVRDSGSLEGTPGIKIIGPKGSITIDEGVIIAQRHIHMDEAAAERFGVKDKDIVSVVVDGPRA
;
A
#
# COMPACT_ATOMS: atom_id res chain seq x y z
N MET A 1 26.41 22.56 19.74
CA MET A 1 25.12 23.22 19.90
C MET A 1 24.59 23.91 18.64
N GLN A 2 25.23 23.78 17.46
CA GLN A 2 24.73 24.38 16.19
C GLN A 2 23.89 23.40 15.33
N SER A 3 23.90 22.11 15.64
CA SER A 3 23.25 21.08 14.78
C SER A 3 21.71 21.06 14.84
N SER A 4 21.12 21.34 16.02
CA SER A 4 19.65 21.28 16.16
C SER A 4 18.89 22.47 15.56
N THR A 5 19.54 23.64 15.52
CA THR A 5 18.93 24.86 14.97
C THR A 5 18.92 24.83 13.44
N VAL A 6 19.99 24.29 12.82
CA VAL A 6 20.06 24.15 11.36
C VAL A 6 19.04 23.13 10.86
N GLN A 7 18.92 21.97 11.54
CA GLN A 7 17.91 20.95 11.21
C GLN A 7 16.47 21.49 11.36
N GLY A 8 16.21 22.33 12.38
CA GLY A 8 14.90 22.96 12.55
C GLY A 8 14.56 23.96 11.44
N VAL A 9 15.54 24.73 10.97
CA VAL A 9 15.35 25.66 9.85
C VAL A 9 15.17 24.93 8.52
N GLU A 10 15.94 23.89 8.27
CA GLU A 10 15.77 23.04 7.09
C GLU A 10 14.38 22.37 7.07
N GLN A 11 13.91 21.87 8.21
CA GLN A 11 12.56 21.30 8.31
C GLN A 11 11.48 22.34 8.03
N LEU A 12 11.58 23.54 8.61
CA LEU A 12 10.65 24.64 8.35
C LEU A 12 10.68 25.10 6.90
N LEU A 13 11.87 25.15 6.27
CA LEU A 13 12.00 25.47 4.85
C LEU A 13 11.36 24.39 3.97
N LYS A 14 11.53 23.13 4.28
CA LYS A 14 10.91 22.00 3.58
C LYS A 14 9.37 22.08 3.67
N GLU A 15 8.85 22.35 4.84
CA GLU A 15 7.42 22.56 5.03
C GLU A 15 6.90 23.80 4.28
N PHE A 16 7.69 24.87 4.23
CA PHE A 16 7.34 26.09 3.50
C PHE A 16 7.46 25.94 1.98
N LEU A 17 8.45 25.19 1.49
CA LEU A 17 8.68 24.95 0.06
C LEU A 17 7.75 23.85 -0.52
N GLY A 18 6.90 23.25 0.30
CA GLY A 18 5.93 22.27 -0.19
C GLY A 18 6.52 20.92 -0.56
N GLU A 19 7.58 20.48 0.11
CA GLU A 19 8.15 19.13 -0.09
C GLU A 19 7.21 18.04 0.42
N VAL A 20 7.05 17.00 -0.39
CA VAL A 20 6.29 15.81 -0.05
C VAL A 20 7.24 14.62 0.07
N PRO A 21 7.31 13.91 1.22
CA PRO A 21 8.13 12.72 1.35
C PRO A 21 7.70 11.64 0.35
N VAL A 22 8.67 11.07 -0.36
CA VAL A 22 8.43 10.01 -1.34
C VAL A 22 8.83 8.66 -0.74
N GLY A 23 7.91 7.72 -0.77
CA GLY A 23 8.15 6.33 -0.41
C GLY A 23 7.87 5.39 -1.56
N VAL A 24 8.60 4.27 -1.61
CA VAL A 24 8.29 3.18 -2.52
C VAL A 24 7.32 2.24 -1.83
N SER A 25 6.09 2.16 -2.34
CA SER A 25 5.12 1.15 -1.87
C SER A 25 5.60 -0.23 -2.34
N ASN A 26 5.72 -1.13 -1.37
CA ASN A 26 6.05 -2.53 -1.66
C ASN A 26 4.74 -3.34 -1.77
N ARG A 27 4.87 -4.61 -2.24
CA ARG A 27 3.73 -5.52 -2.29
C ARG A 27 3.07 -5.71 -0.93
N HIS A 28 1.75 -5.72 -0.90
CA HIS A 28 0.97 -5.95 0.31
C HIS A 28 -0.44 -6.45 -0.03
N VAL A 29 -1.15 -6.90 0.98
CA VAL A 29 -2.51 -7.44 0.87
C VAL A 29 -3.42 -6.73 1.86
N HIS A 30 -4.60 -6.35 1.42
CA HIS A 30 -5.74 -6.03 2.27
C HIS A 30 -6.71 -7.19 2.25
N LEU A 31 -7.18 -7.64 3.41
CA LEU A 31 -8.09 -8.77 3.50
C LEU A 31 -9.51 -8.31 3.88
N SER A 32 -10.50 -9.01 3.36
CA SER A 32 -11.83 -8.99 3.94
C SER A 32 -11.85 -9.80 5.25
N LYS A 33 -12.85 -9.55 6.09
CA LYS A 33 -13.00 -10.28 7.35
C LYS A 33 -13.18 -11.79 7.12
N GLU A 34 -13.94 -12.16 6.10
CA GLU A 34 -14.16 -13.55 5.71
C GLU A 34 -12.86 -14.24 5.30
N HIS A 35 -12.09 -13.60 4.43
CA HIS A 35 -10.82 -14.15 3.95
C HIS A 35 -9.77 -14.22 5.06
N LEU A 36 -9.77 -13.27 6.00
CA LEU A 36 -8.92 -13.35 7.19
C LEU A 36 -9.24 -14.61 8.02
N ALA A 37 -10.52 -14.91 8.25
CA ALA A 37 -10.94 -16.10 8.98
C ALA A 37 -10.52 -17.40 8.28
N ILE A 38 -10.62 -17.49 6.95
CA ILE A 38 -10.18 -18.66 6.19
C ILE A 38 -8.67 -18.86 6.28
N LEU A 39 -7.89 -17.76 6.15
CA LEU A 39 -6.42 -17.83 6.09
C LEU A 39 -5.77 -18.01 7.47
N PHE A 40 -6.37 -17.50 8.53
CA PHE A 40 -5.78 -17.47 9.88
C PHE A 40 -6.62 -18.19 10.95
N GLY A 41 -7.83 -18.58 10.64
CA GLY A 41 -8.77 -19.25 11.53
C GLY A 41 -9.93 -18.35 11.95
N GLU A 42 -11.03 -18.98 12.37
CA GLU A 42 -12.22 -18.28 12.84
C GLU A 42 -11.89 -17.37 14.04
N GLY A 43 -12.39 -16.15 14.02
CA GLY A 43 -12.13 -15.14 15.06
C GLY A 43 -10.73 -14.50 15.02
N ALA A 44 -9.91 -14.80 14.00
CA ALA A 44 -8.61 -14.16 13.86
C ALA A 44 -8.73 -12.63 13.68
N GLU A 45 -7.82 -11.92 14.30
CA GLU A 45 -7.67 -10.47 14.19
C GLU A 45 -6.24 -10.14 13.74
N LEU A 46 -6.08 -9.02 13.02
CA LEU A 46 -4.76 -8.54 12.62
C LEU A 46 -4.06 -7.84 13.78
N THR A 47 -2.81 -8.23 14.03
CA THR A 47 -1.97 -7.66 15.09
C THR A 47 -1.17 -6.47 14.54
N PRO A 48 -1.40 -5.24 15.02
CA PRO A 48 -0.63 -4.09 14.57
C PRO A 48 0.86 -4.21 14.92
N LYS A 49 1.71 -4.20 13.89
CA LYS A 49 3.17 -4.15 14.01
C LYS A 49 3.71 -2.73 13.96
N LYS A 50 3.20 -1.94 13.01
CA LYS A 50 3.66 -0.56 12.75
C LYS A 50 2.51 0.25 12.19
N MET A 51 2.23 1.38 12.83
CA MET A 51 1.27 2.35 12.28
C MET A 51 1.81 2.96 10.99
N LEU A 52 0.92 3.19 10.04
CA LEU A 52 1.22 3.88 8.79
C LEU A 52 0.91 5.38 8.94
N SER A 53 1.37 6.18 7.99
CA SER A 53 1.08 7.61 7.95
C SER A 53 -0.41 7.92 7.75
N GLN A 54 -1.16 6.98 7.16
CA GLN A 54 -2.61 7.08 7.05
C GLN A 54 -3.28 6.77 8.38
N THR A 55 -4.13 7.67 8.85
CA THR A 55 -4.86 7.51 10.11
C THR A 55 -5.63 6.19 10.16
N GLY A 56 -5.43 5.43 11.21
CA GLY A 56 -6.11 4.16 11.46
C GLY A 56 -5.59 2.97 10.64
N GLN A 57 -4.60 3.15 9.77
CA GLN A 57 -3.98 2.05 9.03
C GLN A 57 -2.68 1.59 9.67
N PHE A 58 -2.38 0.31 9.52
CA PHE A 58 -1.18 -0.30 10.09
C PHE A 58 -0.68 -1.47 9.23
N ALA A 59 0.62 -1.72 9.29
CA ALA A 59 1.19 -2.97 8.84
C ALA A 59 1.01 -4.01 9.95
N ALA A 60 0.42 -5.16 9.62
CA ALA A 60 0.18 -6.24 10.58
C ALA A 60 1.43 -7.10 10.80
N GLU A 61 1.47 -7.89 11.89
CA GLU A 61 2.49 -8.94 12.08
C GLU A 61 2.27 -10.08 11.08
N GLU A 62 1.03 -10.33 10.71
CA GLU A 62 0.63 -11.39 9.82
C GLU A 62 1.14 -11.16 8.39
N THR A 63 1.51 -12.27 7.76
CA THR A 63 1.93 -12.32 6.36
C THR A 63 1.26 -13.50 5.65
N VAL A 64 1.16 -13.40 4.35
CA VAL A 64 0.65 -14.45 3.47
C VAL A 64 1.65 -14.75 2.36
N THR A 65 1.43 -15.85 1.66
CA THR A 65 2.05 -16.13 0.37
C THR A 65 1.03 -15.85 -0.72
N ILE A 66 1.43 -15.13 -1.76
CA ILE A 66 0.65 -14.95 -2.98
C ILE A 66 1.22 -15.84 -4.07
N GLU A 67 0.35 -16.54 -4.81
CA GLU A 67 0.75 -17.51 -5.83
C GLU A 67 0.07 -17.18 -7.16
N GLY A 68 0.87 -16.81 -8.13
CA GLY A 68 0.45 -16.58 -9.51
C GLY A 68 0.80 -17.77 -10.41
N PRO A 69 0.48 -17.69 -11.71
CA PRO A 69 0.70 -18.77 -12.66
C PRO A 69 2.16 -19.23 -12.80
N LYS A 70 3.13 -18.34 -12.63
CA LYS A 70 4.56 -18.66 -12.83
C LYS A 70 5.28 -18.99 -11.53
N ARG A 71 4.97 -18.32 -10.44
CA ARG A 71 5.62 -18.50 -9.13
C ARG A 71 4.80 -17.96 -7.98
N SER A 72 5.30 -18.19 -6.77
CA SER A 72 4.77 -17.60 -5.55
C SER A 72 5.75 -16.59 -4.93
N ILE A 73 5.22 -15.67 -4.13
CA ILE A 73 5.98 -14.73 -3.31
C ILE A 73 5.51 -14.88 -1.87
N ALA A 74 6.42 -15.26 -0.98
CA ALA A 74 6.12 -15.43 0.44
C ALA A 74 6.35 -14.15 1.24
N ASN A 75 5.87 -14.16 2.49
CA ASN A 75 6.03 -13.07 3.47
C ASN A 75 5.47 -11.73 2.99
N VAL A 76 4.39 -11.76 2.21
CA VAL A 76 3.68 -10.56 1.79
C VAL A 76 2.91 -10.01 2.97
N ARG A 77 3.17 -8.75 3.31
CA ARG A 77 2.60 -8.07 4.47
C ARG A 77 1.11 -7.82 4.29
N ILE A 78 0.34 -8.04 5.34
CA ILE A 78 -1.05 -7.61 5.40
C ILE A 78 -1.10 -6.20 5.98
N LEU A 79 -1.87 -5.33 5.35
CA LEU A 79 -2.19 -4.02 5.88
C LEU A 79 -3.62 -4.02 6.44
N GLY A 80 -3.73 -3.60 7.68
CA GLY A 80 -4.99 -3.44 8.37
C GLY A 80 -5.47 -1.98 8.42
N PRO A 81 -6.73 -1.80 8.81
CA PRO A 81 -7.72 -2.80 9.22
C PRO A 81 -8.25 -3.63 8.03
N VAL A 82 -9.05 -4.65 8.33
CA VAL A 82 -9.79 -5.42 7.31
C VAL A 82 -10.70 -4.50 6.49
N ARG A 83 -10.88 -4.85 5.22
CA ARG A 83 -11.71 -4.10 4.27
C ARG A 83 -12.95 -4.90 3.85
N GLY A 84 -13.84 -4.28 3.09
CA GLY A 84 -15.00 -4.97 2.52
C GLY A 84 -14.63 -6.02 1.48
N GLN A 85 -13.54 -5.81 0.75
CA GLN A 85 -13.06 -6.70 -0.31
C GLN A 85 -11.54 -6.90 -0.18
N THR A 86 -11.08 -8.11 -0.51
CA THR A 86 -9.64 -8.44 -0.55
C THR A 86 -9.00 -7.84 -1.79
N GLN A 87 -7.86 -7.19 -1.57
CA GLN A 87 -7.07 -6.53 -2.62
C GLN A 87 -5.59 -6.87 -2.45
N VAL A 88 -4.92 -7.13 -3.55
CA VAL A 88 -3.48 -7.40 -3.61
C VAL A 88 -2.82 -6.32 -4.44
N GLU A 89 -1.96 -5.54 -3.82
CA GLU A 89 -1.15 -4.54 -4.50
C GLU A 89 0.25 -5.07 -4.73
N ILE A 90 0.70 -5.01 -5.98
CA ILE A 90 2.02 -5.52 -6.39
C ILE A 90 2.75 -4.50 -7.26
N SER A 91 4.06 -4.63 -7.34
CA SER A 91 4.84 -3.87 -8.29
C SER A 91 4.74 -4.47 -9.70
N ARG A 92 5.11 -3.69 -10.73
CA ARG A 92 5.21 -4.21 -12.10
C ARG A 92 6.19 -5.39 -12.21
N THR A 93 7.27 -5.35 -11.46
CA THR A 93 8.26 -6.44 -11.38
C THR A 93 7.65 -7.70 -10.76
N ASP A 94 6.84 -7.54 -9.70
CA ASP A 94 6.15 -8.67 -9.08
C ASP A 94 5.10 -9.27 -10.02
N ALA A 95 4.34 -8.42 -10.73
CA ALA A 95 3.35 -8.85 -11.72
C ALA A 95 4.01 -9.73 -12.80
N PHE A 96 5.14 -9.29 -13.34
CA PHE A 96 5.93 -10.08 -14.30
C PHE A 96 6.43 -11.40 -13.69
N ALA A 97 6.93 -11.35 -12.46
CA ALA A 97 7.43 -12.54 -11.77
C ALA A 97 6.32 -13.55 -11.47
N LEU A 98 5.15 -13.09 -11.04
CA LEU A 98 3.97 -13.91 -10.78
C LEU A 98 3.32 -14.44 -12.07
N GLY A 99 3.54 -13.78 -13.20
CA GLY A 99 2.89 -14.07 -14.47
C GLY A 99 1.46 -13.54 -14.54
N ILE A 100 1.19 -12.41 -13.91
CA ILE A 100 -0.12 -11.75 -13.83
C ILE A 100 -0.03 -10.43 -14.61
N ASP A 101 -1.00 -10.18 -15.47
CA ASP A 101 -1.15 -8.89 -16.16
C ASP A 101 -2.01 -7.95 -15.30
N ALA A 102 -1.39 -7.40 -14.25
CA ALA A 102 -2.06 -6.51 -13.31
C ALA A 102 -2.15 -5.08 -13.88
N PRO A 103 -3.36 -4.52 -14.00
CA PRO A 103 -3.52 -3.14 -14.47
C PRO A 103 -3.12 -2.13 -13.39
N VAL A 104 -2.78 -0.92 -13.82
CA VAL A 104 -2.63 0.23 -12.91
C VAL A 104 -4.02 0.75 -12.59
N ARG A 105 -4.37 0.80 -11.31
CA ARG A 105 -5.68 1.23 -10.79
C ARG A 105 -5.53 2.01 -9.49
N ASP A 106 -6.51 2.85 -9.21
CA ASP A 106 -6.72 3.39 -7.88
C ASP A 106 -7.08 2.27 -6.90
N SER A 107 -6.61 2.37 -5.67
CA SER A 107 -6.96 1.42 -4.60
C SER A 107 -8.49 1.37 -4.43
N GLY A 108 -9.04 0.16 -4.44
CA GLY A 108 -10.49 -0.07 -4.41
C GLY A 108 -11.17 -0.20 -5.77
N SER A 109 -10.52 0.18 -6.88
CA SER A 109 -11.06 0.04 -8.24
C SER A 109 -10.67 -1.33 -8.80
N LEU A 110 -11.37 -2.38 -8.41
CA LEU A 110 -10.96 -3.78 -8.63
C LEU A 110 -11.69 -4.47 -9.78
N GLU A 111 -12.76 -3.89 -10.30
CA GLU A 111 -13.57 -4.48 -11.36
C GLU A 111 -12.74 -4.85 -12.59
N GLY A 112 -12.83 -6.11 -13.02
CA GLY A 112 -12.14 -6.63 -14.20
C GLY A 112 -10.62 -6.78 -14.03
N THR A 113 -10.12 -6.68 -12.80
CA THR A 113 -8.70 -6.95 -12.51
C THR A 113 -8.44 -8.44 -12.36
N PRO A 114 -7.22 -8.94 -12.57
CA PRO A 114 -6.94 -10.36 -12.42
C PRO A 114 -7.05 -10.82 -10.96
N GLY A 115 -7.31 -12.11 -10.81
CA GLY A 115 -7.29 -12.80 -9.54
C GLY A 115 -5.93 -13.37 -9.17
N ILE A 116 -5.84 -13.95 -7.96
CA ILE A 116 -4.65 -14.61 -7.46
C ILE A 116 -5.01 -15.57 -6.33
N LYS A 117 -4.18 -16.59 -6.11
CA LYS A 117 -4.27 -17.45 -4.93
C LYS A 117 -3.47 -16.84 -3.77
N ILE A 118 -4.08 -16.82 -2.59
CA ILE A 118 -3.49 -16.33 -1.34
C ILE A 118 -3.47 -17.49 -0.35
N ILE A 119 -2.32 -17.73 0.28
CA ILE A 119 -2.08 -18.84 1.19
C ILE A 119 -1.68 -18.29 2.55
N GLY A 120 -2.45 -18.62 3.56
CA GLY A 120 -2.18 -18.35 4.97
C GLY A 120 -1.82 -19.62 5.74
N PRO A 121 -1.57 -19.50 7.05
CA PRO A 121 -1.16 -20.62 7.89
C PRO A 121 -2.26 -21.68 8.14
N LYS A 122 -3.53 -21.33 7.97
CA LYS A 122 -4.68 -22.23 8.23
C LYS A 122 -5.42 -22.64 6.97
N GLY A 123 -5.23 -21.94 5.86
CA GLY A 123 -5.94 -22.24 4.62
C GLY A 123 -5.45 -21.42 3.45
N SER A 124 -6.14 -21.54 2.34
CA SER A 124 -5.90 -20.75 1.15
C SER A 124 -7.21 -20.32 0.51
N ILE A 125 -7.18 -19.21 -0.20
CA ILE A 125 -8.28 -18.70 -1.01
C ILE A 125 -7.78 -18.42 -2.42
N THR A 126 -8.66 -18.43 -3.38
CA THR A 126 -8.42 -17.89 -4.72
C THR A 126 -9.46 -16.80 -4.95
N ILE A 127 -8.99 -15.58 -5.19
CA ILE A 127 -9.85 -14.47 -5.58
C ILE A 127 -9.88 -14.39 -7.09
N ASP A 128 -11.03 -14.11 -7.68
CA ASP A 128 -11.20 -14.03 -9.13
C ASP A 128 -10.76 -12.66 -9.67
N GLU A 129 -10.83 -11.62 -8.82
CA GLU A 129 -10.37 -10.26 -9.07
C GLU A 129 -9.75 -9.65 -7.83
N GLY A 130 -8.99 -8.57 -7.99
CA GLY A 130 -8.42 -7.83 -6.85
C GLY A 130 -6.92 -7.58 -6.92
N VAL A 131 -6.23 -7.97 -7.98
CA VAL A 131 -4.78 -7.71 -8.14
C VAL A 131 -4.58 -6.46 -8.98
N ILE A 132 -3.89 -5.47 -8.41
CA ILE A 132 -3.58 -4.20 -9.07
C ILE A 132 -2.11 -3.81 -8.89
N ILE A 133 -1.65 -2.95 -9.78
CA ILE A 133 -0.51 -2.07 -9.54
C ILE A 133 -1.11 -0.73 -9.12
N ALA A 134 -0.89 -0.32 -7.87
CA ALA A 134 -1.47 0.92 -7.38
C ALA A 134 -1.02 2.12 -8.22
N GLN A 135 -1.97 2.95 -8.64
CA GLN A 135 -1.70 4.25 -9.24
C GLN A 135 -0.84 5.07 -8.28
N ARG A 136 0.13 5.81 -8.79
CA ARG A 136 0.93 6.73 -7.97
C ARG A 136 0.00 7.76 -7.33
N HIS A 137 0.12 7.93 -6.02
CA HIS A 137 -0.76 8.80 -5.26
C HIS A 137 -0.02 9.43 -4.07
N ILE A 138 -0.56 10.51 -3.57
CA ILE A 138 -0.07 11.23 -2.40
C ILE A 138 -1.16 11.16 -1.34
N HIS A 139 -0.81 10.69 -0.15
CA HIS A 139 -1.68 10.79 1.02
C HIS A 139 -1.43 12.10 1.72
N MET A 140 -2.48 12.86 1.96
CA MET A 140 -2.43 14.12 2.70
C MET A 140 -3.55 14.14 3.73
N ASP A 141 -3.30 14.75 4.88
CA ASP A 141 -4.34 15.18 5.79
C ASP A 141 -5.00 16.49 5.27
N GLU A 142 -6.10 16.86 5.89
CA GLU A 142 -6.86 18.05 5.47
C GLU A 142 -6.02 19.34 5.54
N ALA A 143 -5.19 19.49 6.58
CA ALA A 143 -4.34 20.66 6.76
C ALA A 143 -3.25 20.75 5.67
N ALA A 144 -2.65 19.61 5.29
CA ALA A 144 -1.70 19.56 4.20
C ALA A 144 -2.38 19.83 2.85
N ALA A 145 -3.55 19.27 2.60
CA ALA A 145 -4.31 19.49 1.37
C ALA A 145 -4.68 20.99 1.22
N GLU A 146 -5.12 21.63 2.28
CA GLU A 146 -5.42 23.08 2.30
C GLU A 146 -4.16 23.91 2.02
N ARG A 147 -3.04 23.60 2.67
CA ARG A 147 -1.75 24.28 2.47
C ARG A 147 -1.25 24.17 1.02
N PHE A 148 -1.43 23.02 0.38
CA PHE A 148 -1.05 22.81 -1.03
C PHE A 148 -2.13 23.30 -2.02
N GLY A 149 -3.31 23.70 -1.54
CA GLY A 149 -4.43 24.14 -2.38
C GLY A 149 -5.00 23.03 -3.26
N VAL A 150 -4.96 21.79 -2.79
CA VAL A 150 -5.43 20.59 -3.52
C VAL A 150 -6.62 19.96 -2.82
N LYS A 151 -7.39 19.18 -3.58
CA LYS A 151 -8.52 18.40 -3.10
C LYS A 151 -8.33 16.93 -3.41
N ASP A 152 -9.11 16.07 -2.78
CA ASP A 152 -9.11 14.64 -3.07
C ASP A 152 -9.31 14.38 -4.57
N LYS A 153 -8.48 13.51 -5.11
CA LYS A 153 -8.40 13.11 -6.54
C LYS A 153 -7.89 14.18 -7.51
N ASP A 154 -7.39 15.29 -7.04
CA ASP A 154 -6.67 16.21 -7.91
C ASP A 154 -5.41 15.55 -8.48
N ILE A 155 -5.15 15.81 -9.77
CA ILE A 155 -3.93 15.35 -10.42
C ILE A 155 -2.89 16.45 -10.31
N VAL A 156 -1.77 16.13 -9.69
CA VAL A 156 -0.67 17.06 -9.44
C VAL A 156 0.62 16.59 -10.11
N SER A 157 1.52 17.54 -10.37
CA SER A 157 2.87 17.22 -10.83
C SER A 157 3.84 17.28 -9.66
N VAL A 158 4.71 16.29 -9.59
CA VAL A 158 5.78 16.20 -8.59
C VAL A 158 7.12 16.37 -9.30
N VAL A 159 7.92 17.32 -8.83
CA VAL A 159 9.29 17.51 -9.29
C VAL A 159 10.22 16.77 -8.33
N VAL A 160 11.13 15.98 -8.85
CA VAL A 160 12.14 15.24 -8.07
C VAL A 160 13.50 15.76 -8.48
N ASP A 161 14.23 16.36 -7.53
CA ASP A 161 15.61 16.80 -7.76
C ASP A 161 16.58 15.61 -7.57
N GLY A 162 17.59 15.55 -8.42
CA GLY A 162 18.64 14.56 -8.28
C GLY A 162 19.26 14.11 -9.60
N PRO A 163 20.31 13.31 -9.56
CA PRO A 163 21.04 12.88 -10.77
C PRO A 163 20.25 11.96 -11.71
N ARG A 164 19.04 11.58 -11.31
CA ARG A 164 18.08 10.76 -12.07
C ARG A 164 16.66 11.35 -12.04
N ALA A 165 16.57 12.68 -11.86
CA ALA A 165 15.31 13.41 -11.91
C ALA A 165 14.79 13.52 -13.35
#